data_4757f8ac25bd493b5b7d76992501e62c
#
_entry.id   4757f8ac25bd493b5b7d76992501e62c
#
_cell.length_a   1.000
_cell.length_b   1.000
_cell.length_c   1.000
_cell.angle_alpha   90.00
_cell.angle_beta   90.00
_cell.angle_gamma   90.00
#
_symmetry.space_group_name_H-M   'P 1'
#
loop_
_entity.id
_entity.type
_entity.pdbx_description
1 polymer ?
#
loop_
_entity_poly.entity_id
_entity_poly.type
_entity_poly.pdbx_seq_one_letter_code
_entity_poly.pdbx_strand_id
1 'polypeptide(L)'
;MKKLVAGALLGVLMSSSAMAGNIGVSMANSDTFLTVLRKGIEKSAGDASQPVQIEIADDDVQKQLSQIQNFIASKVDAIIVNAVDTSATATMTKLANDAGIPIVYVNRQPADVDALGPKGAFVASDEVESGTLETKEVCRILGGKGDILVMVGDLANQAAVQRTKDIHDVIATPECAGMKILDEQTAVWDPVKAQDLMTNWIAAGHKPAAVIANNDNMAIGAINAMKSAGWSMDDVVVAGIDATQEALAYMKAGDLDVTVFQDAFGQGSGAVDAAIKLAKGEKVEAKVWIPFQLVTPENMEKYVDKN
;
A
#
# COMPACT_ATOMS: atom_id res chain seq x y z
N MET A 1 79.19 27.76 1.82
CA MET A 1 77.82 28.32 1.79
C MET A 1 76.92 27.31 1.09
N LYS A 2 76.22 26.49 1.85
CA LYS A 2 75.28 25.46 1.31
C LYS A 2 73.88 26.03 1.48
N LYS A 3 73.16 26.23 0.36
CA LYS A 3 71.73 26.63 0.37
C LYS A 3 70.87 25.37 0.45
N LEU A 4 70.10 25.20 1.53
CA LEU A 4 69.00 24.27 1.63
C LEU A 4 67.79 24.84 0.89
N VAL A 5 67.29 24.09 -0.05
CA VAL A 5 65.97 24.32 -0.71
C VAL A 5 64.95 23.42 0.01
N ALA A 6 64.03 24.03 0.77
CA ALA A 6 62.92 23.33 1.38
C ALA A 6 61.77 23.26 0.34
N GLY A 7 61.49 22.06 -0.13
CA GLY A 7 60.33 21.80 -1.00
C GLY A 7 59.08 21.57 -0.14
N ALA A 8 58.10 22.48 -0.25
CA ALA A 8 56.77 22.29 0.35
C ALA A 8 55.92 21.36 -0.56
N LEU A 9 55.64 20.13 -0.08
CA LEU A 9 54.59 19.28 -0.68
C LEU A 9 53.23 19.81 -0.30
N LEU A 10 52.53 20.46 -1.27
CA LEU A 10 51.10 20.71 -1.16
C LEU A 10 50.32 19.40 -1.36
N GLY A 11 49.83 18.80 -0.30
CA GLY A 11 48.86 17.70 -0.38
C GLY A 11 47.52 18.22 -0.83
N VAL A 12 47.13 17.91 -2.06
CA VAL A 12 45.76 18.13 -2.56
C VAL A 12 44.86 17.08 -1.91
N LEU A 13 44.12 17.46 -0.89
CA LEU A 13 42.99 16.70 -0.37
C LEU A 13 41.89 16.71 -1.45
N MET A 14 41.85 15.66 -2.28
CA MET A 14 40.66 15.39 -3.09
C MET A 14 39.53 15.02 -2.17
N SER A 15 38.67 15.99 -1.83
CA SER A 15 37.34 15.72 -1.29
C SER A 15 36.56 14.98 -2.36
N SER A 16 36.50 13.65 -2.27
CA SER A 16 35.52 12.89 -3.03
C SER A 16 34.16 13.33 -2.52
N SER A 17 33.49 14.20 -3.26
CA SER A 17 32.04 14.41 -3.13
C SER A 17 31.45 13.01 -3.34
N ALA A 18 30.98 12.37 -2.26
CA ALA A 18 30.12 11.23 -2.39
C ALA A 18 28.91 11.75 -3.21
N MET A 19 28.85 11.36 -4.50
CA MET A 19 27.65 11.56 -5.28
C MET A 19 26.54 10.85 -4.52
N ALA A 20 25.49 11.57 -4.13
CA ALA A 20 24.31 10.93 -3.58
C ALA A 20 23.89 9.88 -4.62
N GLY A 21 23.91 8.63 -4.21
CA GLY A 21 23.58 7.54 -5.12
C GLY A 21 22.11 7.63 -5.53
N ASN A 22 21.74 6.92 -6.58
CA ASN A 22 20.38 6.92 -7.13
C ASN A 22 19.61 5.70 -6.59
N ILE A 23 18.35 5.88 -6.14
CA ILE A 23 17.44 4.79 -5.78
C ILE A 23 16.47 4.58 -6.96
N GLY A 24 16.37 3.32 -7.45
CA GLY A 24 15.35 2.93 -8.41
C GLY A 24 14.04 2.60 -7.68
N VAL A 25 12.92 3.11 -8.16
CA VAL A 25 11.59 2.84 -7.60
C VAL A 25 10.68 2.30 -8.69
N SER A 26 10.16 1.09 -8.50
CA SER A 26 9.17 0.50 -9.41
C SER A 26 7.82 0.41 -8.70
N MET A 27 6.84 1.14 -9.22
CA MET A 27 5.46 1.15 -8.73
C MET A 27 4.58 0.29 -9.63
N ALA A 28 3.64 -0.44 -9.04
CA ALA A 28 2.70 -1.29 -9.79
C ALA A 28 1.86 -0.49 -10.78
N ASN A 29 1.20 0.56 -10.29
CA ASN A 29 0.34 1.44 -11.09
C ASN A 29 0.25 2.84 -10.45
N SER A 30 -0.71 3.66 -10.88
CA SER A 30 -0.95 5.02 -10.39
C SER A 30 -2.40 5.19 -9.88
N ASP A 31 -2.93 4.20 -9.18
CA ASP A 31 -4.22 4.37 -8.50
C ASP A 31 -4.16 5.45 -7.42
N THR A 32 -5.30 5.74 -6.77
CA THR A 32 -5.40 6.83 -5.79
C THR A 32 -4.41 6.63 -4.65
N PHE A 33 -4.39 5.45 -4.01
CA PHE A 33 -3.52 5.18 -2.88
C PHE A 33 -2.04 5.14 -3.29
N LEU A 34 -1.69 4.43 -4.37
CA LEU A 34 -0.30 4.32 -4.83
C LEU A 34 0.25 5.65 -5.32
N THR A 35 -0.61 6.58 -5.81
CA THR A 35 -0.20 7.95 -6.12
C THR A 35 0.22 8.70 -4.86
N VAL A 36 -0.49 8.53 -3.73
CA VAL A 36 -0.11 9.14 -2.45
C VAL A 36 1.17 8.51 -1.90
N LEU A 37 1.28 7.18 -1.95
CA LEU A 37 2.51 6.45 -1.58
C LEU A 37 3.73 6.97 -2.35
N ARG A 38 3.60 7.12 -3.67
CA ARG A 38 4.66 7.69 -4.52
C ARG A 38 5.06 9.09 -4.09
N LYS A 39 4.09 9.97 -3.79
CA LYS A 39 4.37 11.32 -3.27
C LYS A 39 5.11 11.26 -1.93
N GLY A 40 4.79 10.30 -1.07
CA GLY A 40 5.50 10.04 0.18
C GLY A 40 6.98 9.67 -0.06
N ILE A 41 7.23 8.79 -1.03
CA ILE A 41 8.58 8.42 -1.46
C ILE A 41 9.33 9.65 -2.02
N GLU A 42 8.70 10.39 -2.96
CA GLU A 42 9.29 11.59 -3.59
C GLU A 42 9.66 12.64 -2.53
N LYS A 43 8.74 12.90 -1.60
CA LYS A 43 8.95 13.88 -0.52
C LYS A 43 10.09 13.45 0.41
N SER A 44 10.07 12.20 0.89
CA SER A 44 11.10 11.70 1.81
C SER A 44 12.48 11.67 1.15
N ALA A 45 12.55 11.26 -0.10
CA ALA A 45 13.79 11.29 -0.87
C ALA A 45 14.31 12.73 -1.07
N GLY A 46 13.43 13.68 -1.37
CA GLY A 46 13.77 15.10 -1.46
C GLY A 46 14.29 15.67 -0.16
N ASP A 47 13.62 15.38 0.97
CA ASP A 47 14.03 15.81 2.31
C ASP A 47 15.42 15.24 2.69
N ALA A 48 15.72 13.99 2.25
CA ALA A 48 17.02 13.35 2.43
C ALA A 48 18.08 13.77 1.40
N SER A 49 17.74 14.62 0.43
CA SER A 49 18.59 14.95 -0.73
C SER A 49 19.06 13.70 -1.49
N GLN A 50 18.22 12.69 -1.55
CA GLN A 50 18.47 11.39 -2.19
C GLN A 50 17.78 11.36 -3.56
N PRO A 51 18.52 11.29 -4.68
CA PRO A 51 17.91 11.14 -6.00
C PRO A 51 17.12 9.84 -6.12
N VAL A 52 15.94 9.90 -6.73
CA VAL A 52 15.11 8.73 -7.05
C VAL A 52 14.75 8.72 -8.54
N GLN A 53 14.75 7.54 -9.14
CA GLN A 53 14.20 7.29 -10.46
C GLN A 53 12.96 6.42 -10.31
N ILE A 54 11.78 6.98 -10.61
CA ILE A 54 10.50 6.29 -10.42
C ILE A 54 9.95 5.85 -11.78
N GLU A 55 9.60 4.57 -11.88
CA GLU A 55 8.98 3.95 -13.05
C GLU A 55 7.67 3.27 -12.65
N ILE A 56 6.66 3.33 -13.53
CA ILE A 56 5.35 2.74 -13.33
C ILE A 56 5.23 1.50 -14.23
N ALA A 57 4.85 0.38 -13.64
CA ALA A 57 4.73 -0.88 -14.35
C ALA A 57 3.41 -1.07 -15.10
N ASP A 58 2.38 -0.24 -14.81
CA ASP A 58 1.04 -0.30 -15.41
C ASP A 58 0.41 -1.70 -15.29
N ASP A 59 0.54 -2.32 -14.11
CA ASP A 59 0.09 -3.66 -13.78
C ASP A 59 0.67 -4.78 -14.66
N ASP A 60 1.81 -4.52 -15.32
CA ASP A 60 2.54 -5.50 -16.13
C ASP A 60 3.78 -6.02 -15.39
N VAL A 61 3.74 -7.30 -14.97
CA VAL A 61 4.83 -7.99 -14.27
C VAL A 61 6.12 -8.05 -15.11
N GLN A 62 6.02 -8.23 -16.42
CA GLN A 62 7.19 -8.31 -17.30
C GLN A 62 7.86 -6.93 -17.46
N LYS A 63 7.03 -5.89 -17.54
CA LYS A 63 7.52 -4.50 -17.50
C LYS A 63 8.22 -4.21 -16.18
N GLN A 64 7.63 -4.63 -15.05
CA GLN A 64 8.24 -4.44 -13.73
C GLN A 64 9.58 -5.16 -13.62
N LEU A 65 9.69 -6.42 -14.06
CA LEU A 65 10.96 -7.15 -14.09
C LEU A 65 12.01 -6.45 -14.96
N SER A 66 11.60 -5.91 -16.12
CA SER A 66 12.50 -5.14 -17.00
C SER A 66 12.99 -3.85 -16.33
N GLN A 67 12.13 -3.15 -15.57
CA GLN A 67 12.52 -1.97 -14.78
C GLN A 67 13.59 -2.32 -13.75
N ILE A 68 13.40 -3.42 -13.02
CA ILE A 68 14.39 -3.89 -12.02
C ILE A 68 15.72 -4.22 -12.70
N GLN A 69 15.72 -4.90 -13.85
CA GLN A 69 16.93 -5.21 -14.61
C GLN A 69 17.64 -3.93 -15.09
N ASN A 70 16.87 -2.90 -15.50
CA ASN A 70 17.42 -1.60 -15.92
C ASN A 70 18.06 -0.87 -14.72
N PHE A 71 17.43 -0.88 -13.54
CA PHE A 71 18.02 -0.32 -12.31
C PHE A 71 19.32 -1.03 -11.96
N ILE A 72 19.37 -2.37 -12.04
CA ILE A 72 20.58 -3.15 -11.83
C ILE A 72 21.68 -2.79 -12.83
N ALA A 73 21.34 -2.68 -14.12
CA ALA A 73 22.30 -2.29 -15.17
C ALA A 73 22.84 -0.87 -14.98
N SER A 74 21.99 0.03 -14.46
CA SER A 74 22.34 1.41 -14.11
C SER A 74 23.11 1.53 -12.79
N LYS A 75 23.28 0.43 -12.06
CA LYS A 75 23.98 0.36 -10.77
C LYS A 75 23.41 1.33 -9.72
N VAL A 76 22.11 1.34 -9.58
CA VAL A 76 21.46 2.08 -8.48
C VAL A 76 21.94 1.55 -7.13
N ASP A 77 21.90 2.36 -6.07
CA ASP A 77 22.39 1.96 -4.73
C ASP A 77 21.38 1.10 -3.98
N ALA A 78 20.10 1.23 -4.29
CA ALA A 78 19.01 0.41 -3.77
C ALA A 78 17.82 0.44 -4.72
N ILE A 79 16.94 -0.55 -4.59
CA ILE A 79 15.68 -0.65 -5.35
C ILE A 79 14.52 -0.69 -4.36
N ILE A 80 13.48 0.14 -4.60
CA ILE A 80 12.19 0.09 -3.90
C ILE A 80 11.16 -0.48 -4.87
N VAL A 81 10.35 -1.44 -4.41
CA VAL A 81 9.35 -2.12 -5.25
C VAL A 81 7.99 -2.13 -4.55
N ASN A 82 6.99 -1.54 -5.21
CA ASN A 82 5.59 -1.86 -4.96
C ASN A 82 5.17 -2.90 -6.02
N ALA A 83 5.03 -4.15 -5.61
CA ALA A 83 4.90 -5.27 -6.55
C ALA A 83 3.58 -5.27 -7.32
N VAL A 84 3.61 -5.54 -8.62
CA VAL A 84 2.41 -5.81 -9.44
C VAL A 84 1.76 -7.10 -8.96
N ASP A 85 2.54 -8.18 -8.92
CA ASP A 85 2.13 -9.51 -8.45
C ASP A 85 3.09 -9.96 -7.34
N THR A 86 2.54 -10.22 -6.17
CA THR A 86 3.35 -10.60 -5.00
C THR A 86 4.01 -11.97 -5.17
N SER A 87 3.50 -12.83 -6.04
CA SER A 87 4.12 -14.14 -6.34
C SER A 87 5.40 -14.03 -7.18
N ALA A 88 5.57 -12.93 -7.92
CA ALA A 88 6.75 -12.69 -8.76
C ALA A 88 7.97 -12.14 -7.97
N THR A 89 7.77 -11.76 -6.71
CA THR A 89 8.78 -11.05 -5.90
C THR A 89 10.05 -11.87 -5.65
N ALA A 90 9.94 -13.19 -5.49
CA ALA A 90 11.13 -14.04 -5.31
C ALA A 90 12.14 -13.93 -6.49
N THR A 91 11.63 -13.73 -7.72
CA THR A 91 12.48 -13.48 -8.89
C THR A 91 13.16 -12.11 -8.80
N MET A 92 12.41 -11.08 -8.36
CA MET A 92 12.93 -9.71 -8.19
C MET A 92 14.00 -9.67 -7.09
N THR A 93 13.72 -10.30 -5.94
CA THR A 93 14.68 -10.46 -4.83
C THR A 93 15.95 -11.14 -5.30
N LYS A 94 15.82 -12.24 -6.05
CA LYS A 94 16.98 -12.96 -6.59
C LYS A 94 17.83 -12.09 -7.51
N LEU A 95 17.22 -11.37 -8.46
CA LEU A 95 17.92 -10.47 -9.37
C LEU A 95 18.73 -9.39 -8.62
N ALA A 96 18.11 -8.76 -7.62
CA ALA A 96 18.75 -7.73 -6.81
C ALA A 96 19.92 -8.32 -5.97
N ASN A 97 19.69 -9.47 -5.32
CA ASN A 97 20.69 -10.16 -4.51
C ASN A 97 21.90 -10.63 -5.35
N ASP A 98 21.68 -11.21 -6.54
CA ASP A 98 22.75 -11.62 -7.45
C ASP A 98 23.62 -10.43 -7.89
N ALA A 99 23.01 -9.25 -8.05
CA ALA A 99 23.70 -7.99 -8.36
C ALA A 99 24.32 -7.31 -7.11
N GLY A 100 24.01 -7.80 -5.91
CA GLY A 100 24.46 -7.21 -4.66
C GLY A 100 23.79 -5.91 -4.28
N ILE A 101 22.66 -5.55 -4.92
CA ILE A 101 21.89 -4.33 -4.72
C ILE A 101 20.79 -4.58 -3.67
N PRO A 102 20.66 -3.74 -2.64
CA PRO A 102 19.56 -3.82 -1.69
C PRO A 102 18.19 -3.66 -2.34
N ILE A 103 17.19 -4.41 -1.83
CA ILE A 103 15.80 -4.32 -2.29
C ILE A 103 14.86 -4.09 -1.11
N VAL A 104 13.99 -3.11 -1.23
CA VAL A 104 12.95 -2.79 -0.25
C VAL A 104 11.58 -2.93 -0.91
N TYR A 105 10.78 -3.83 -0.40
CA TYR A 105 9.37 -3.90 -0.79
C TYR A 105 8.55 -2.91 0.03
N VAL A 106 7.61 -2.24 -0.60
CA VAL A 106 6.74 -1.28 0.06
C VAL A 106 5.27 -1.60 -0.20
N ASN A 107 4.44 -1.51 0.83
CA ASN A 107 2.99 -1.71 0.81
C ASN A 107 2.56 -3.15 0.52
N ARG A 108 2.88 -3.73 -0.62
CA ARG A 108 2.49 -5.09 -1.02
C ARG A 108 3.50 -6.12 -0.54
N GLN A 109 3.08 -7.05 0.33
CA GLN A 109 3.95 -8.03 0.95
C GLN A 109 4.53 -9.00 -0.10
N PRO A 110 5.88 -9.14 -0.18
CA PRO A 110 6.48 -10.12 -1.06
C PRO A 110 6.21 -11.55 -0.57
N ALA A 111 6.06 -12.48 -1.51
CA ALA A 111 5.83 -13.89 -1.19
C ALA A 111 6.99 -14.52 -0.40
N ASP A 112 8.19 -13.99 -0.60
CA ASP A 112 9.44 -14.43 0.03
C ASP A 112 9.87 -13.53 1.20
N VAL A 113 8.94 -12.85 1.87
CA VAL A 113 9.21 -11.85 2.92
C VAL A 113 10.13 -12.36 4.04
N ASP A 114 10.03 -13.63 4.41
CA ASP A 114 10.87 -14.23 5.45
C ASP A 114 12.25 -14.69 4.92
N ALA A 115 12.52 -14.56 3.62
CA ALA A 115 13.73 -14.98 2.93
C ALA A 115 14.47 -13.84 2.20
N LEU A 116 14.11 -12.57 2.45
CA LEU A 116 14.71 -11.40 1.78
C LEU A 116 16.22 -11.27 2.02
N GLY A 117 16.72 -11.81 3.13
CA GLY A 117 18.13 -11.75 3.49
C GLY A 117 18.57 -10.38 4.05
N PRO A 118 19.88 -10.21 4.31
CA PRO A 118 20.38 -9.04 5.03
C PRO A 118 20.37 -7.73 4.23
N LYS A 119 20.10 -7.79 2.92
CA LYS A 119 19.97 -6.64 2.02
C LYS A 119 18.52 -6.40 1.58
N GLY A 120 17.56 -7.07 2.20
CA GLY A 120 16.15 -6.93 1.90
C GLY A 120 15.36 -6.42 3.10
N ALA A 121 14.31 -5.63 2.84
CA ALA A 121 13.35 -5.19 3.84
C ALA A 121 11.93 -5.10 3.23
N PHE A 122 10.93 -5.18 4.09
CA PHE A 122 9.54 -4.93 3.74
C PHE A 122 8.98 -3.85 4.65
N VAL A 123 8.47 -2.77 4.07
CA VAL A 123 7.90 -1.61 4.80
C VAL A 123 6.43 -1.49 4.42
N ALA A 124 5.55 -1.74 5.35
CA ALA A 124 4.10 -1.73 5.12
C ALA A 124 3.31 -1.69 6.43
N SER A 125 2.00 -1.77 6.33
CA SER A 125 1.13 -2.06 7.45
C SER A 125 0.84 -3.57 7.53
N ASP A 126 0.50 -4.08 8.72
CA ASP A 126 0.15 -5.50 8.90
C ASP A 126 -1.29 -5.73 8.41
N GLU A 127 -1.44 -6.41 7.30
CA GLU A 127 -2.75 -6.60 6.67
C GLU A 127 -3.75 -7.39 7.54
N VAL A 128 -3.30 -8.16 8.53
CA VAL A 128 -4.19 -8.82 9.50
C VAL A 128 -4.99 -7.80 10.32
N GLU A 129 -4.46 -6.58 10.50
CA GLU A 129 -5.15 -5.53 11.25
C GLU A 129 -6.27 -4.88 10.43
N SER A 130 -6.06 -4.67 9.12
CA SER A 130 -6.93 -3.82 8.29
C SER A 130 -8.35 -4.36 8.15
N GLY A 131 -8.52 -5.55 7.58
CA GLY A 131 -9.83 -6.19 7.42
C GLY A 131 -10.48 -6.54 8.75
N THR A 132 -9.65 -6.81 9.77
CA THR A 132 -10.13 -7.05 11.15
C THR A 132 -10.73 -5.79 11.77
N LEU A 133 -10.07 -4.62 11.68
CA LEU A 133 -10.58 -3.35 12.21
C LEU A 133 -11.86 -2.94 11.49
N GLU A 134 -11.86 -2.99 10.16
CA GLU A 134 -13.00 -2.67 9.31
C GLU A 134 -14.22 -3.52 9.67
N THR A 135 -14.05 -4.84 9.65
CA THR A 135 -15.18 -5.77 9.83
C THR A 135 -15.71 -5.78 11.25
N LYS A 136 -14.85 -5.62 12.26
CA LYS A 136 -15.30 -5.47 13.65
C LYS A 136 -16.17 -4.23 13.84
N GLU A 137 -15.81 -3.13 13.20
CA GLU A 137 -16.62 -1.90 13.30
C GLU A 137 -17.94 -2.04 12.57
N VAL A 138 -17.98 -2.65 11.37
CA VAL A 138 -19.24 -2.98 10.68
C VAL A 138 -20.10 -3.91 11.55
N CYS A 139 -19.51 -4.95 12.14
CA CYS A 139 -20.22 -5.85 13.06
C CYS A 139 -20.83 -5.09 14.26
N ARG A 140 -20.09 -4.15 14.84
CA ARG A 140 -20.57 -3.30 15.94
C ARG A 140 -21.76 -2.46 15.51
N ILE A 141 -21.70 -1.82 14.36
CA ILE A 141 -22.78 -0.97 13.82
C ILE A 141 -24.03 -1.81 13.55
N LEU A 142 -23.89 -2.99 12.96
CA LEU A 142 -24.99 -3.90 12.65
C LEU A 142 -25.54 -4.66 13.87
N GLY A 143 -24.90 -4.54 15.03
CA GLY A 143 -25.28 -5.34 16.22
C GLY A 143 -25.08 -6.84 16.02
N GLY A 144 -24.05 -7.24 15.28
CA GLY A 144 -23.61 -8.63 15.11
C GLY A 144 -24.41 -9.46 14.09
N LYS A 145 -25.28 -8.87 13.29
CA LYS A 145 -26.16 -9.59 12.36
C LYS A 145 -26.49 -8.77 11.10
N GLY A 146 -26.78 -9.45 10.03
CA GLY A 146 -27.20 -8.86 8.75
C GLY A 146 -26.54 -9.53 7.57
N ASP A 147 -27.14 -9.37 6.42
CA ASP A 147 -26.57 -9.87 5.16
C ASP A 147 -25.56 -8.86 4.63
N ILE A 148 -24.40 -9.30 4.18
CA ILE A 148 -23.32 -8.43 3.69
C ILE A 148 -22.88 -8.84 2.29
N LEU A 149 -22.36 -7.88 1.53
CA LEU A 149 -21.65 -8.10 0.29
C LEU A 149 -20.16 -7.75 0.48
N VAL A 150 -19.28 -8.53 -0.13
CA VAL A 150 -17.82 -8.34 -0.01
C VAL A 150 -17.21 -8.06 -1.38
N MET A 151 -16.53 -6.90 -1.49
CA MET A 151 -15.77 -6.53 -2.69
C MET A 151 -14.29 -6.78 -2.47
N VAL A 152 -13.77 -7.77 -3.20
CA VAL A 152 -12.39 -8.23 -3.07
C VAL A 152 -11.47 -7.44 -3.99
N GLY A 153 -10.27 -7.13 -3.52
CA GLY A 153 -9.21 -6.53 -4.31
C GLY A 153 -8.64 -7.48 -5.37
N ASP A 154 -7.48 -7.13 -5.91
CA ASP A 154 -6.78 -7.99 -6.86
C ASP A 154 -6.12 -9.17 -6.13
N LEU A 155 -6.49 -10.39 -6.50
CA LEU A 155 -5.98 -11.63 -5.90
C LEU A 155 -4.49 -11.90 -6.18
N ALA A 156 -3.87 -11.19 -7.12
CA ALA A 156 -2.42 -11.17 -7.30
C ALA A 156 -1.69 -10.49 -6.13
N ASN A 157 -2.44 -9.85 -5.22
CA ASN A 157 -1.92 -9.14 -4.05
C ASN A 157 -2.29 -9.86 -2.76
N GLN A 158 -1.30 -10.14 -1.93
CA GLN A 158 -1.49 -10.75 -0.62
C GLN A 158 -2.48 -9.96 0.25
N ALA A 159 -2.48 -8.63 0.16
CA ALA A 159 -3.40 -7.77 0.88
C ALA A 159 -4.88 -8.11 0.62
N ALA A 160 -5.28 -8.31 -0.64
CA ALA A 160 -6.66 -8.69 -0.97
C ALA A 160 -7.07 -10.02 -0.35
N VAL A 161 -6.17 -11.00 -0.40
CA VAL A 161 -6.39 -12.33 0.18
C VAL A 161 -6.53 -12.23 1.71
N GLN A 162 -5.65 -11.45 2.35
CA GLN A 162 -5.66 -11.31 3.82
C GLN A 162 -6.89 -10.53 4.30
N ARG A 163 -7.18 -9.36 3.72
CA ARG A 163 -8.35 -8.54 4.08
C ARG A 163 -9.65 -9.33 3.97
N THR A 164 -9.79 -10.11 2.90
CA THR A 164 -10.96 -10.99 2.73
C THR A 164 -11.01 -12.08 3.79
N LYS A 165 -9.86 -12.73 4.06
CA LYS A 165 -9.77 -13.72 5.14
C LYS A 165 -10.16 -13.13 6.50
N ASP A 166 -9.74 -11.91 6.82
CA ASP A 166 -10.06 -11.25 8.08
C ASP A 166 -11.57 -10.99 8.22
N ILE A 167 -12.26 -10.66 7.11
CA ILE A 167 -13.73 -10.56 7.10
C ILE A 167 -14.33 -11.90 7.54
N HIS A 168 -13.91 -13.01 6.93
CA HIS A 168 -14.38 -14.35 7.30
C HIS A 168 -14.05 -14.70 8.74
N ASP A 169 -12.85 -14.39 9.22
CA ASP A 169 -12.43 -14.68 10.59
C ASP A 169 -13.27 -13.88 11.60
N VAL A 170 -13.58 -12.62 11.34
CA VAL A 170 -14.39 -11.77 12.23
C VAL A 170 -15.86 -12.23 12.27
N ILE A 171 -16.48 -12.51 11.13
CA ILE A 171 -17.88 -12.97 11.11
C ILE A 171 -18.05 -14.38 11.69
N ALA A 172 -16.97 -15.16 11.81
CA ALA A 172 -16.99 -16.44 12.51
C ALA A 172 -16.96 -16.33 14.03
N THR A 173 -16.68 -15.12 14.58
CA THR A 173 -16.69 -14.91 16.03
C THR A 173 -18.13 -14.93 16.59
N PRO A 174 -18.35 -15.33 17.85
CA PRO A 174 -19.70 -15.37 18.44
C PRO A 174 -20.43 -14.03 18.37
N GLU A 175 -19.72 -12.91 18.48
CA GLU A 175 -20.29 -11.56 18.47
C GLU A 175 -20.84 -11.17 17.11
N CYS A 176 -20.28 -11.72 16.02
CA CYS A 176 -20.61 -11.37 14.63
C CYS A 176 -21.27 -12.53 13.85
N ALA A 177 -21.55 -13.67 14.50
CA ALA A 177 -22.04 -14.89 13.87
C ALA A 177 -23.44 -14.77 13.20
N GLY A 178 -24.14 -13.66 13.42
CA GLY A 178 -25.39 -13.33 12.72
C GLY A 178 -25.18 -12.64 11.38
N MET A 179 -23.95 -12.25 11.04
CA MET A 179 -23.61 -11.70 9.73
C MET A 179 -23.43 -12.81 8.70
N LYS A 180 -23.92 -12.60 7.48
CA LYS A 180 -23.86 -13.60 6.41
C LYS A 180 -23.42 -12.95 5.09
N ILE A 181 -22.42 -13.52 4.45
CA ILE A 181 -22.01 -13.10 3.11
C ILE A 181 -23.05 -13.59 2.09
N LEU A 182 -23.70 -12.66 1.38
CA LEU A 182 -24.61 -12.95 0.28
C LEU A 182 -23.84 -13.29 -0.99
N ASP A 183 -22.80 -12.50 -1.27
CA ASP A 183 -21.91 -12.70 -2.40
C ASP A 183 -20.54 -12.04 -2.11
N GLU A 184 -19.50 -12.56 -2.74
CA GLU A 184 -18.12 -12.14 -2.60
C GLU A 184 -17.45 -12.22 -3.97
N GLN A 185 -17.06 -11.07 -4.54
CA GLN A 185 -16.44 -11.02 -5.85
C GLN A 185 -15.34 -9.97 -5.92
N THR A 186 -14.36 -10.20 -6.80
CA THR A 186 -13.28 -9.24 -7.03
C THR A 186 -13.73 -8.08 -7.92
N ALA A 187 -13.34 -6.87 -7.52
CA ALA A 187 -13.40 -5.66 -8.34
C ALA A 187 -12.00 -5.06 -8.55
N VAL A 188 -10.94 -5.81 -8.20
CA VAL A 188 -9.52 -5.57 -8.50
C VAL A 188 -9.05 -4.14 -8.19
N TRP A 189 -9.45 -3.57 -7.05
CA TRP A 189 -9.15 -2.22 -6.56
C TRP A 189 -9.79 -1.08 -7.38
N ASP A 190 -10.57 -1.40 -8.43
CA ASP A 190 -11.07 -0.46 -9.44
C ASP A 190 -12.48 0.04 -9.08
N PRO A 191 -12.71 1.37 -8.95
CA PRO A 191 -14.03 1.92 -8.60
C PRO A 191 -15.07 1.70 -9.68
N VAL A 192 -14.69 1.64 -10.98
CA VAL A 192 -15.65 1.42 -12.07
C VAL A 192 -16.13 -0.02 -12.06
N LYS A 193 -15.19 -0.99 -11.90
CA LYS A 193 -15.56 -2.40 -11.77
C LYS A 193 -16.38 -2.67 -10.52
N ALA A 194 -16.09 -1.97 -9.42
CA ALA A 194 -16.90 -2.07 -8.20
C ALA A 194 -18.31 -1.50 -8.40
N GLN A 195 -18.44 -0.39 -9.13
CA GLN A 195 -19.74 0.16 -9.50
C GLN A 195 -20.54 -0.81 -10.39
N ASP A 196 -19.91 -1.41 -11.39
CA ASP A 196 -20.53 -2.41 -12.26
C ASP A 196 -20.96 -3.65 -11.46
N LEU A 197 -20.10 -4.15 -10.57
CA LEU A 197 -20.38 -5.28 -9.70
C LEU A 197 -21.59 -4.99 -8.78
N MET A 198 -21.60 -3.85 -8.11
CA MET A 198 -22.73 -3.46 -7.27
C MET A 198 -24.01 -3.29 -8.07
N THR A 199 -23.94 -2.73 -9.29
CA THR A 199 -25.11 -2.62 -10.20
C THR A 199 -25.68 -4.00 -10.52
N ASN A 200 -24.81 -4.99 -10.77
CA ASN A 200 -25.23 -6.37 -11.03
C ASN A 200 -25.88 -7.01 -9.80
N TRP A 201 -25.33 -6.78 -8.61
CA TRP A 201 -25.93 -7.27 -7.35
C TRP A 201 -27.27 -6.64 -7.06
N ILE A 202 -27.45 -5.34 -7.33
CA ILE A 202 -28.76 -4.66 -7.23
C ILE A 202 -29.76 -5.27 -8.21
N ALA A 203 -29.36 -5.51 -9.46
CA ALA A 203 -30.20 -6.13 -10.48
C ALA A 203 -30.57 -7.58 -10.12
N ALA A 204 -29.70 -8.31 -9.43
CA ALA A 204 -29.99 -9.65 -8.89
C ALA A 204 -30.92 -9.61 -7.66
N GLY A 205 -31.27 -8.45 -7.16
CA GLY A 205 -32.19 -8.28 -6.04
C GLY A 205 -31.55 -8.35 -4.65
N HIS A 206 -30.22 -8.29 -4.55
CA HIS A 206 -29.54 -8.23 -3.26
C HIS A 206 -29.88 -6.94 -2.52
N LYS A 207 -30.12 -7.08 -1.21
CA LYS A 207 -30.39 -5.96 -0.30
C LYS A 207 -29.53 -6.17 0.97
N PRO A 208 -28.24 -5.89 0.91
CA PRO A 208 -27.35 -6.10 2.04
C PRO A 208 -27.60 -5.07 3.14
N ALA A 209 -27.32 -5.46 4.38
CA ALA A 209 -27.19 -4.53 5.49
C ALA A 209 -25.85 -3.79 5.48
N ALA A 210 -24.82 -4.40 4.85
CA ALA A 210 -23.54 -3.71 4.63
C ALA A 210 -22.86 -4.17 3.33
N VAL A 211 -21.99 -3.27 2.81
CA VAL A 211 -20.98 -3.56 1.78
C VAL A 211 -19.61 -3.34 2.40
N ILE A 212 -18.78 -4.39 2.42
CA ILE A 212 -17.41 -4.34 2.91
C ILE A 212 -16.48 -4.46 1.71
N ALA A 213 -15.68 -3.43 1.46
CA ALA A 213 -14.79 -3.38 0.31
C ALA A 213 -13.32 -3.36 0.77
N ASN A 214 -12.47 -4.19 0.16
CA ASN A 214 -11.06 -4.25 0.53
C ASN A 214 -10.30 -2.93 0.36
N ASN A 215 -10.88 -1.90 -0.31
CA ASN A 215 -10.37 -0.53 -0.28
C ASN A 215 -11.46 0.52 -0.52
N ASP A 216 -11.12 1.78 -0.28
CA ASP A 216 -12.01 2.93 -0.44
C ASP A 216 -12.50 3.14 -1.88
N ASN A 217 -11.63 2.94 -2.89
CA ASN A 217 -12.02 3.10 -4.29
C ASN A 217 -13.19 2.20 -4.66
N MET A 218 -13.17 0.94 -4.21
CA MET A 218 -14.27 0.01 -4.45
C MET A 218 -15.50 0.35 -3.62
N ALA A 219 -15.33 0.80 -2.37
CA ALA A 219 -16.44 1.29 -1.54
C ALA A 219 -17.16 2.47 -2.21
N ILE A 220 -16.42 3.44 -2.75
CA ILE A 220 -16.95 4.58 -3.51
C ILE A 220 -17.70 4.11 -4.76
N GLY A 221 -17.15 3.13 -5.49
CA GLY A 221 -17.82 2.52 -6.64
C GLY A 221 -19.20 1.93 -6.25
N ALA A 222 -19.25 1.19 -5.13
CA ALA A 222 -20.50 0.65 -4.60
C ALA A 222 -21.49 1.73 -4.21
N ILE A 223 -21.07 2.78 -3.50
CA ILE A 223 -21.88 3.93 -3.12
C ILE A 223 -22.50 4.58 -4.36
N ASN A 224 -21.71 4.82 -5.39
CA ASN A 224 -22.17 5.44 -6.63
C ASN A 224 -23.24 4.61 -7.35
N ALA A 225 -23.09 3.28 -7.38
CA ALA A 225 -24.11 2.39 -7.93
C ALA A 225 -25.41 2.42 -7.12
N MET A 226 -25.32 2.34 -5.78
CA MET A 226 -26.49 2.38 -4.90
C MET A 226 -27.23 3.70 -4.98
N LYS A 227 -26.53 4.85 -4.96
CA LYS A 227 -27.14 6.18 -5.15
C LYS A 227 -27.79 6.33 -6.52
N SER A 228 -27.17 5.80 -7.58
CA SER A 228 -27.75 5.80 -8.94
C SER A 228 -29.03 4.94 -9.03
N ALA A 229 -29.12 3.89 -8.21
CA ALA A 229 -30.33 3.07 -8.08
C ALA A 229 -31.40 3.67 -7.15
N GLY A 230 -31.14 4.85 -6.57
CA GLY A 230 -32.08 5.56 -5.69
C GLY A 230 -32.10 5.04 -4.24
N TRP A 231 -31.06 4.33 -3.80
CA TRP A 231 -30.96 3.89 -2.41
C TRP A 231 -30.64 5.06 -1.47
N SER A 232 -31.19 5.02 -0.26
CA SER A 232 -30.69 5.85 0.85
C SER A 232 -29.43 5.23 1.43
N MET A 233 -28.40 6.03 1.62
CA MET A 233 -27.17 5.55 2.25
C MET A 233 -27.33 5.33 3.76
N ASP A 234 -28.39 5.89 4.38
CA ASP A 234 -28.74 5.61 5.78
C ASP A 234 -29.23 4.16 6.01
N ASP A 235 -29.58 3.43 4.94
CA ASP A 235 -30.13 2.08 5.01
C ASP A 235 -29.08 0.98 4.86
N VAL A 236 -27.82 1.32 4.54
CA VAL A 236 -26.75 0.36 4.26
C VAL A 236 -25.41 0.88 4.79
N VAL A 237 -24.74 0.07 5.58
CA VAL A 237 -23.37 0.38 6.08
C VAL A 237 -22.37 0.14 4.96
N VAL A 238 -21.49 1.11 4.69
CA VAL A 238 -20.41 0.94 3.72
C VAL A 238 -19.06 1.11 4.40
N ALA A 239 -18.17 0.16 4.13
CA ALA A 239 -16.83 0.14 4.68
C ALA A 239 -15.76 0.04 3.58
N GLY A 240 -14.60 0.64 3.84
CA GLY A 240 -13.42 0.61 2.99
C GLY A 240 -12.13 0.64 3.81
N ILE A 241 -10.99 0.70 3.13
CA ILE A 241 -9.66 0.82 3.71
C ILE A 241 -8.89 1.81 2.86
N ASP A 242 -8.07 2.64 3.45
CA ASP A 242 -7.04 3.60 3.02
C ASP A 242 -7.22 4.97 3.68
N ALA A 243 -8.45 5.38 4.03
CA ALA A 243 -8.82 6.73 4.44
C ALA A 243 -8.31 7.80 3.45
N THR A 244 -8.57 7.57 2.16
CA THR A 244 -8.24 8.54 1.12
C THR A 244 -9.03 9.83 1.31
N GLN A 245 -8.51 10.96 0.81
CA GLN A 245 -9.23 12.25 0.93
C GLN A 245 -10.61 12.20 0.27
N GLU A 246 -10.75 11.42 -0.82
CA GLU A 246 -12.04 11.20 -1.46
C GLU A 246 -12.98 10.41 -0.54
N ALA A 247 -12.52 9.31 0.06
CA ALA A 247 -13.32 8.53 1.01
C ALA A 247 -13.74 9.34 2.24
N LEU A 248 -12.86 10.17 2.77
CA LEU A 248 -13.20 11.09 3.88
C LEU A 248 -14.28 12.11 3.46
N ALA A 249 -14.30 12.53 2.19
CA ALA A 249 -15.38 13.39 1.69
C ALA A 249 -16.72 12.63 1.62
N TYR A 250 -16.74 11.35 1.21
CA TYR A 250 -17.95 10.50 1.26
C TYR A 250 -18.37 10.23 2.71
N MET A 251 -17.45 10.00 3.63
CA MET A 251 -17.73 9.85 5.06
C MET A 251 -18.37 11.12 5.64
N LYS A 252 -17.84 12.29 5.30
CA LYS A 252 -18.39 13.59 5.70
C LYS A 252 -19.79 13.83 5.15
N ALA A 253 -20.10 13.29 3.97
CA ALA A 253 -21.43 13.36 3.36
C ALA A 253 -22.42 12.37 3.98
N GLY A 254 -21.96 11.43 4.83
CA GLY A 254 -22.77 10.35 5.40
C GLY A 254 -22.98 9.16 4.47
N ASP A 255 -22.17 9.04 3.42
CA ASP A 255 -22.27 7.97 2.43
C ASP A 255 -21.32 6.78 2.73
N LEU A 256 -20.27 6.99 3.53
CA LEU A 256 -19.31 5.99 3.99
C LEU A 256 -19.25 5.99 5.52
N ASP A 257 -19.38 4.82 6.15
CA ASP A 257 -19.46 4.69 7.61
C ASP A 257 -18.11 4.37 8.25
N VAL A 258 -17.30 3.55 7.57
CA VAL A 258 -16.04 3.02 8.10
C VAL A 258 -14.97 3.10 7.04
N THR A 259 -13.77 3.53 7.44
CA THR A 259 -12.55 3.25 6.71
C THR A 259 -11.41 2.96 7.67
N VAL A 260 -10.29 2.46 7.16
CA VAL A 260 -9.10 2.20 7.96
C VAL A 260 -7.94 2.98 7.36
N PHE A 261 -7.39 3.93 8.12
CA PHE A 261 -6.28 4.74 7.65
C PHE A 261 -5.04 3.87 7.46
N GLN A 262 -4.57 3.84 6.21
CA GLN A 262 -3.30 3.29 5.78
C GLN A 262 -2.35 4.44 5.47
N ASP A 263 -1.31 4.64 6.31
CA ASP A 263 -0.41 5.79 6.19
C ASP A 263 0.55 5.63 4.99
N ALA A 264 0.10 6.10 3.83
CA ALA A 264 0.87 6.03 2.59
C ALA A 264 2.18 6.84 2.67
N PHE A 265 2.15 8.03 3.29
CA PHE A 265 3.35 8.83 3.50
C PHE A 265 4.33 8.15 4.45
N GLY A 266 3.85 7.57 5.55
CA GLY A 266 4.66 6.81 6.50
C GLY A 266 5.32 5.58 5.84
N GLN A 267 4.58 4.83 5.03
CA GLN A 267 5.13 3.70 4.26
C GLN A 267 6.19 4.17 3.26
N GLY A 268 5.91 5.23 2.50
CA GLY A 268 6.86 5.80 1.53
C GLY A 268 8.14 6.30 2.20
N SER A 269 8.01 7.03 3.31
CA SER A 269 9.14 7.52 4.09
C SER A 269 9.97 6.39 4.68
N GLY A 270 9.32 5.39 5.26
CA GLY A 270 9.99 4.22 5.81
C GLY A 270 10.75 3.42 4.75
N ALA A 271 10.20 3.31 3.54
CA ALA A 271 10.85 2.62 2.42
C ALA A 271 12.13 3.36 1.96
N VAL A 272 12.08 4.69 1.86
CA VAL A 272 13.26 5.50 1.51
C VAL A 272 14.33 5.41 2.60
N ASP A 273 13.95 5.53 3.88
CA ASP A 273 14.87 5.39 5.02
C ASP A 273 15.53 4.00 5.03
N ALA A 274 14.76 2.93 4.85
CA ALA A 274 15.28 1.57 4.76
C ALA A 274 16.26 1.41 3.58
N ALA A 275 15.90 1.93 2.39
CA ALA A 275 16.74 1.85 1.21
C ALA A 275 18.08 2.59 1.39
N ILE A 276 18.06 3.80 1.97
CA ILE A 276 19.26 4.58 2.26
C ILE A 276 20.17 3.86 3.26
N LYS A 277 19.60 3.29 4.34
CA LYS A 277 20.35 2.54 5.35
C LYS A 277 21.01 1.29 4.77
N LEU A 278 20.23 0.50 4.02
CA LEU A 278 20.76 -0.71 3.38
C LEU A 278 21.85 -0.40 2.35
N ALA A 279 21.71 0.69 1.58
CA ALA A 279 22.72 1.15 0.63
C ALA A 279 24.05 1.53 1.33
N LYS A 280 23.99 2.04 2.57
CA LYS A 280 25.15 2.32 3.42
C LYS A 280 25.72 1.09 4.13
N GLY A 281 25.10 -0.09 3.97
CA GLY A 281 25.47 -1.31 4.68
C GLY A 281 25.02 -1.35 6.14
N GLU A 282 24.11 -0.49 6.52
CA GLU A 282 23.49 -0.48 7.85
C GLU A 282 22.42 -1.59 7.96
N LYS A 283 22.16 -2.02 9.18
CA LYS A 283 21.10 -3.02 9.42
C LYS A 283 19.72 -2.34 9.45
N VAL A 284 18.75 -3.03 8.83
CA VAL A 284 17.32 -2.67 8.87
C VAL A 284 16.55 -3.92 9.34
N GLU A 285 15.47 -3.72 10.07
CA GLU A 285 14.54 -4.81 10.39
C GLU A 285 13.93 -5.36 9.09
N ALA A 286 13.77 -6.69 9.04
CA ALA A 286 13.23 -7.35 7.85
C ALA A 286 11.80 -6.89 7.54
N LYS A 287 11.03 -6.55 8.58
CA LYS A 287 9.66 -6.00 8.48
C LYS A 287 9.59 -4.72 9.31
N VAL A 288 9.23 -3.62 8.67
CA VAL A 288 9.03 -2.30 9.29
C VAL A 288 7.54 -1.98 9.21
N TRP A 289 6.87 -2.03 10.36
CA TRP A 289 5.42 -1.88 10.43
C TRP A 289 4.99 -0.44 10.65
N ILE A 290 4.07 0.02 9.79
CA ILE A 290 3.36 1.30 9.90
C ILE A 290 1.91 0.96 10.31
N PRO A 291 1.43 1.36 11.49
CA PRO A 291 0.16 0.86 12.02
C PRO A 291 -1.05 1.33 11.21
N PHE A 292 -2.02 0.44 11.06
CA PHE A 292 -3.37 0.80 10.63
C PHE A 292 -4.13 1.50 11.76
N GLN A 293 -5.11 2.36 11.41
CA GLN A 293 -5.95 3.05 12.38
C GLN A 293 -7.39 3.09 11.89
N LEU A 294 -8.33 2.66 12.74
CA LEU A 294 -9.76 2.74 12.43
C LEU A 294 -10.22 4.19 12.31
N VAL A 295 -10.97 4.49 11.26
CA VAL A 295 -11.57 5.80 10.98
C VAL A 295 -13.08 5.68 10.87
N THR A 296 -13.76 6.50 11.63
CA THR A 296 -15.22 6.63 11.66
C THR A 296 -15.60 8.10 11.59
N PRO A 297 -16.87 8.46 11.39
CA PRO A 297 -17.30 9.86 11.39
C PRO A 297 -16.88 10.67 12.62
N GLU A 298 -16.73 10.00 13.80
CA GLU A 298 -16.38 10.66 15.05
C GLU A 298 -14.91 11.11 15.10
N ASN A 299 -14.02 10.47 14.32
CA ASN A 299 -12.59 10.76 14.38
C ASN A 299 -11.94 11.15 13.05
N MET A 300 -12.70 11.16 11.94
CA MET A 300 -12.20 11.38 10.59
C MET A 300 -11.42 12.69 10.40
N GLU A 301 -11.78 13.74 11.14
CA GLU A 301 -11.11 15.04 11.03
C GLU A 301 -9.61 14.99 11.38
N LYS A 302 -9.16 13.93 12.08
CA LYS A 302 -7.73 13.71 12.39
C LYS A 302 -6.92 13.24 11.19
N TYR A 303 -7.60 12.78 10.12
CA TYR A 303 -6.98 12.16 8.95
C TYR A 303 -7.11 13.02 7.68
N VAL A 304 -7.81 14.15 7.76
CA VAL A 304 -7.84 15.13 6.69
C VAL A 304 -6.41 15.60 6.39
N ASP A 305 -6.04 15.63 5.13
CA ASP A 305 -4.70 15.99 4.61
C ASP A 305 -3.55 15.03 5.00
N LYS A 306 -3.83 13.81 5.49
CA LYS A 306 -2.77 12.84 5.79
C LYS A 306 -2.40 11.92 4.63
N ASN A 307 -3.38 11.57 3.77
CA ASN A 307 -3.19 10.79 2.55
C ASN A 307 -3.54 11.61 1.33
#